data_4d18bd95123e10ae973291ea35936eed
#
_entry.id   4d18bd95123e10ae973291ea35936eed
#
_cell.length_a   1.000
_cell.length_b   1.000
_cell.length_c   1.000
_cell.angle_alpha   90.00
_cell.angle_beta   90.00
_cell.angle_gamma   90.00
#
_symmetry.space_group_name_H-M   'P 1'
#
loop_
_entity.id
_entity.type
_entity.pdbx_description
1 polymer ?
#
loop_
_entity_poly.entity_id
_entity_poly.type
_entity_poly.pdbx_seq_one_letter_code
_entity_poly.pdbx_strand_id
1 'polypeptide(L)'
;RRQRQMCIRDSLRPVYMKVIDYCRAMGLDVIQGDHEDAPGQLELNFMYDDVLRNADRLTTYRQICAQVAREFNLIACFMSKPFMGVSANGCHTNVSLWKGGELQSTPIGNKILPGMDQVFTHIKGGENMFMPDPKIDAVKPGPVGLHSIGGLLKHLPALTCLGSPTVNSYRRLWDTGFWAPVYADWGYQNRTCSVRVSAPGRVEYRSVDSSHNPYLMGAGILNAFADGLDNKIDPG
;
A
#
# COMPACT_ATOMS: atom_id res chain seq x y z
N ARG A 1 -12.86 13.88 -22.57
CA ARG A 1 -12.34 13.26 -21.33
C ARG A 1 -10.79 13.25 -21.30
N ARG A 2 -10.08 12.80 -22.35
CA ARG A 2 -8.59 12.80 -22.40
C ARG A 2 -7.97 14.19 -22.23
N GLN A 3 -8.52 15.23 -22.84
CA GLN A 3 -8.02 16.62 -22.72
C GLN A 3 -8.18 17.19 -21.32
N ARG A 4 -9.30 16.90 -20.61
CA ARG A 4 -9.49 17.29 -19.20
C ARG A 4 -8.49 16.61 -18.26
N GLN A 5 -8.19 15.35 -18.48
CA GLN A 5 -7.17 14.63 -17.70
C GLN A 5 -5.76 15.20 -17.91
N MET A 6 -5.41 15.60 -19.14
CA MET A 6 -4.13 16.26 -19.43
C MET A 6 -4.00 17.60 -18.69
N CYS A 7 -5.03 18.45 -18.72
CA CYS A 7 -5.00 19.75 -18.04
C CYS A 7 -4.87 19.60 -16.51
N ILE A 8 -5.53 18.62 -15.90
CA ILE A 8 -5.43 18.33 -14.46
C ILE A 8 -4.04 17.79 -14.11
N ARG A 9 -3.50 16.88 -14.92
CA ARG A 9 -2.12 16.40 -14.78
C ARG A 9 -1.10 17.53 -14.80
N ASP A 10 -1.22 18.42 -15.76
CA ASP A 10 -0.28 19.52 -15.92
C ASP A 10 -0.37 20.54 -14.78
N SER A 11 -1.57 20.82 -14.28
CA SER A 11 -1.76 21.76 -13.16
C SER A 11 -1.26 21.25 -11.82
N LEU A 12 -1.36 19.93 -11.54
CA LEU A 12 -0.90 19.32 -10.30
C LEU A 12 0.53 18.76 -10.37
N ARG A 13 1.12 18.71 -11.57
CA ARG A 13 2.49 18.21 -11.76
C ARG A 13 3.53 18.91 -10.88
N PRO A 14 3.56 20.23 -10.73
CA PRO A 14 4.53 20.90 -9.86
C PRO A 14 4.40 20.47 -8.40
N VAL A 15 3.16 20.31 -7.89
CA VAL A 15 2.88 19.83 -6.54
C VAL A 15 3.43 18.42 -6.37
N TYR A 16 3.09 17.55 -7.30
CA TYR A 16 3.45 16.15 -7.29
C TYR A 16 4.97 15.93 -7.35
N MET A 17 5.65 16.64 -8.26
CA MET A 17 7.10 16.57 -8.37
C MET A 17 7.78 17.07 -7.11
N LYS A 18 7.28 18.13 -6.49
CA LYS A 18 7.84 18.67 -5.25
C LYS A 18 7.65 17.71 -4.06
N VAL A 19 6.52 17.00 -4.00
CA VAL A 19 6.32 15.92 -3.01
C VAL A 19 7.38 14.82 -3.20
N ILE A 20 7.61 14.39 -4.44
CA ILE A 20 8.62 13.37 -4.74
C ILE A 20 10.03 13.85 -4.33
N ASP A 21 10.38 15.09 -4.66
CA ASP A 21 11.69 15.66 -4.33
C ASP A 21 11.90 15.72 -2.80
N TYR A 22 10.89 16.14 -2.05
CA TYR A 22 10.96 16.14 -0.59
C TYR A 22 11.01 14.73 0.00
N CYS A 23 10.21 13.79 -0.53
CA CYS A 23 10.29 12.39 -0.13
C CYS A 23 11.70 11.83 -0.31
N ARG A 24 12.32 12.06 -1.48
CA ARG A 24 13.69 11.63 -1.76
C ARG A 24 14.71 12.28 -0.86
N ALA A 25 14.59 13.59 -0.60
CA ALA A 25 15.46 14.33 0.32
C ALA A 25 15.38 13.78 1.75
N MET A 26 14.24 13.24 2.15
CA MET A 26 14.02 12.59 3.44
C MET A 26 14.35 11.08 3.43
N GLY A 27 14.91 10.55 2.34
CA GLY A 27 15.29 9.15 2.23
C GLY A 27 14.13 8.17 2.01
N LEU A 28 12.99 8.65 1.51
CA LEU A 28 11.87 7.80 1.15
C LEU A 28 12.03 7.29 -0.29
N ASP A 29 12.05 5.97 -0.46
CA ASP A 29 12.25 5.30 -1.75
C ASP A 29 10.98 5.33 -2.60
N VAL A 30 10.68 6.46 -3.21
CA VAL A 30 9.57 6.59 -4.16
C VAL A 30 9.94 5.92 -5.48
N ILE A 31 9.19 4.90 -5.88
CA ILE A 31 9.43 4.11 -7.10
C ILE A 31 8.52 4.48 -8.25
N GLN A 32 7.30 4.84 -7.94
CA GLN A 32 6.29 5.14 -8.95
C GLN A 32 5.32 6.17 -8.41
N GLY A 33 4.77 6.95 -9.33
CA GLY A 33 3.69 7.84 -9.05
C GLY A 33 2.78 8.00 -10.24
N ASP A 34 1.48 7.96 -9.96
CA ASP A 34 0.43 8.03 -10.95
C ASP A 34 -0.67 9.01 -10.57
N HIS A 35 -1.41 9.43 -11.59
CA HIS A 35 -2.71 10.06 -11.42
C HIS A 35 -3.74 8.96 -11.24
N GLU A 36 -4.47 9.00 -10.13
CA GLU A 36 -5.55 8.08 -9.83
C GLU A 36 -6.87 8.48 -10.53
N ASP A 37 -7.92 7.69 -10.30
CA ASP A 37 -9.18 7.77 -11.02
C ASP A 37 -9.98 9.04 -10.70
N ALA A 38 -10.01 9.47 -9.45
CA ALA A 38 -10.75 10.66 -9.05
C ALA A 38 -10.03 11.97 -9.48
N PRO A 39 -10.77 13.05 -9.80
CA PRO A 39 -10.15 14.34 -10.13
C PRO A 39 -9.27 14.86 -8.99
N GLY A 40 -8.00 15.13 -9.29
CA GLY A 40 -7.02 15.62 -8.31
C GLY A 40 -6.48 14.55 -7.36
N GLN A 41 -6.82 13.29 -7.55
CA GLN A 41 -6.28 12.18 -6.79
C GLN A 41 -4.94 11.74 -7.37
N LEU A 42 -3.94 11.62 -6.49
CA LEU A 42 -2.57 11.21 -6.84
C LEU A 42 -2.17 10.01 -6.00
N GLU A 43 -1.41 9.10 -6.59
CA GLU A 43 -0.85 7.94 -5.93
C GLU A 43 0.68 8.01 -5.94
N LEU A 44 1.30 7.63 -4.82
CA LEU A 44 2.74 7.39 -4.72
C LEU A 44 2.98 5.99 -4.15
N ASN A 45 3.87 5.26 -4.79
CA ASN A 45 4.29 3.93 -4.38
C ASN A 45 5.75 3.97 -3.90
N PHE A 46 6.00 3.27 -2.80
CA PHE A 46 7.31 3.17 -2.17
C PHE A 46 7.87 1.75 -2.30
N MET A 47 9.19 1.63 -2.25
CA MET A 47 9.83 0.33 -2.07
C MET A 47 9.40 -0.30 -0.75
N TYR A 48 9.38 -1.62 -0.73
CA TYR A 48 9.15 -2.36 0.50
C TYR A 48 10.29 -2.12 1.50
N ASP A 49 9.93 -2.20 2.77
CA ASP A 49 10.86 -2.12 3.89
C ASP A 49 10.30 -2.96 5.05
N ASP A 50 10.98 -2.99 6.20
CA ASP A 50 10.39 -3.54 7.39
C ASP A 50 9.14 -2.77 7.82
N VAL A 51 8.29 -3.42 8.59
CA VAL A 51 6.96 -2.90 8.94
C VAL A 51 7.03 -1.58 9.70
N LEU A 52 8.03 -1.40 10.57
CA LEU A 52 8.17 -0.19 11.37
C LEU A 52 8.67 0.98 10.52
N ARG A 53 9.72 0.77 9.72
CA ARG A 53 10.23 1.80 8.80
C ARG A 53 9.17 2.20 7.78
N ASN A 54 8.38 1.23 7.28
CA ASN A 54 7.29 1.55 6.36
C ASN A 54 6.22 2.43 7.02
N ALA A 55 5.91 2.21 8.30
CA ALA A 55 5.00 3.06 9.07
C ALA A 55 5.58 4.49 9.27
N ASP A 56 6.88 4.61 9.57
CA ASP A 56 7.59 5.90 9.66
C ASP A 56 7.55 6.65 8.32
N ARG A 57 7.82 5.96 7.22
CA ARG A 57 7.76 6.52 5.86
C ARG A 57 6.38 7.06 5.53
N LEU A 58 5.34 6.29 5.79
CA LEU A 58 3.96 6.72 5.50
C LEU A 58 3.56 7.93 6.36
N THR A 59 3.98 7.98 7.61
CA THR A 59 3.74 9.12 8.49
C THR A 59 4.47 10.36 7.99
N THR A 60 5.74 10.23 7.63
CA THR A 60 6.56 11.31 7.05
C THR A 60 5.99 11.78 5.72
N TYR A 61 5.58 10.86 4.84
CA TYR A 61 4.94 11.16 3.57
C TYR A 61 3.70 12.05 3.73
N ARG A 62 2.82 11.75 4.68
CA ARG A 62 1.63 12.57 4.94
C ARG A 62 1.99 13.99 5.36
N GLN A 63 3.04 14.16 6.16
CA GLN A 63 3.53 15.48 6.55
C GLN A 63 4.10 16.26 5.37
N ILE A 64 4.90 15.60 4.51
CA ILE A 64 5.45 16.19 3.27
C ILE A 64 4.30 16.65 2.37
N CYS A 65 3.30 15.82 2.14
CA CYS A 65 2.14 16.19 1.33
C CYS A 65 1.42 17.42 1.88
N ALA A 66 1.19 17.46 3.20
CA ALA A 66 0.54 18.59 3.84
C ALA A 66 1.37 19.88 3.72
N GLN A 67 2.68 19.79 3.86
CA GLN A 67 3.59 20.93 3.72
C GLN A 67 3.61 21.45 2.28
N VAL A 68 3.82 20.56 1.32
CA VAL A 68 3.87 20.97 -0.10
C VAL A 68 2.52 21.54 -0.55
N ALA A 69 1.40 20.92 -0.15
CA ALA A 69 0.08 21.44 -0.52
C ALA A 69 -0.10 22.90 -0.07
N ARG A 70 0.31 23.25 1.16
CA ARG A 70 0.25 24.64 1.66
C ARG A 70 1.05 25.62 0.79
N GLU A 71 2.22 25.21 0.30
CA GLU A 71 3.06 26.04 -0.56
C GLU A 71 2.40 26.39 -1.90
N PHE A 72 1.44 25.58 -2.33
CA PHE A 72 0.63 25.79 -3.52
C PHE A 72 -0.81 26.27 -3.23
N ASN A 73 -1.09 26.71 -2.01
CA ASN A 73 -2.44 27.07 -1.56
C ASN A 73 -3.49 25.97 -1.77
N LEU A 74 -3.08 24.72 -1.54
CA LEU A 74 -3.91 23.52 -1.64
C LEU A 74 -4.00 22.83 -0.27
N ILE A 75 -4.90 21.85 -0.17
CA ILE A 75 -5.06 20.99 0.99
C ILE A 75 -4.79 19.55 0.56
N ALA A 76 -3.82 18.89 1.21
CA ALA A 76 -3.65 17.45 1.09
C ALA A 76 -4.75 16.75 1.92
N CYS A 77 -5.59 15.97 1.24
CA CYS A 77 -6.72 15.29 1.85
C CYS A 77 -6.49 13.79 1.87
N PHE A 78 -6.40 13.21 3.08
CA PHE A 78 -6.27 11.78 3.32
C PHE A 78 -7.58 11.14 3.82
N MET A 79 -8.71 11.82 3.69
CA MET A 79 -10.02 11.21 3.95
C MET A 79 -10.23 10.01 3.04
N SER A 80 -10.80 8.96 3.56
CA SER A 80 -11.06 7.73 2.81
C SER A 80 -11.98 7.98 1.61
N LYS A 81 -13.09 8.68 1.82
CA LYS A 81 -14.10 8.99 0.79
C LYS A 81 -14.52 10.46 0.87
N PRO A 82 -13.70 11.40 0.37
CA PRO A 82 -14.03 12.82 0.43
C PRO A 82 -15.25 13.19 -0.41
N PHE A 83 -15.47 12.50 -1.54
CA PHE A 83 -16.59 12.75 -2.44
C PHE A 83 -17.29 11.46 -2.82
N MET A 84 -18.64 11.47 -2.85
CA MET A 84 -19.43 10.35 -3.34
C MET A 84 -19.42 10.31 -4.87
N GLY A 85 -19.61 9.13 -5.44
CA GLY A 85 -19.68 8.95 -6.89
C GLY A 85 -18.34 9.04 -7.64
N VAL A 86 -17.22 9.03 -6.91
CA VAL A 86 -15.84 8.95 -7.46
C VAL A 86 -15.01 7.99 -6.63
N SER A 87 -13.84 7.57 -7.14
CA SER A 87 -12.95 6.65 -6.42
C SER A 87 -12.49 7.21 -5.07
N ALA A 88 -12.30 6.32 -4.13
CA ALA A 88 -11.90 6.60 -2.76
C ALA A 88 -10.37 6.48 -2.58
N ASN A 89 -9.85 6.99 -1.47
CA ASN A 89 -8.44 6.87 -1.10
C ASN A 89 -8.19 5.55 -0.38
N GLY A 90 -7.57 4.59 -1.06
CA GLY A 90 -7.01 3.39 -0.46
C GLY A 90 -5.58 3.61 0.04
N CYS A 91 -5.13 2.75 0.93
CA CYS A 91 -3.73 2.65 1.32
C CYS A 91 -3.32 1.16 1.31
N HIS A 92 -3.38 0.57 0.12
CA HIS A 92 -3.17 -0.86 -0.05
C HIS A 92 -1.78 -1.28 0.46
N THR A 93 -1.76 -2.28 1.33
CA THR A 93 -0.53 -2.75 1.96
C THR A 93 -0.10 -4.07 1.36
N ASN A 94 1.00 -4.06 0.60
CA ASN A 94 1.63 -5.27 0.08
C ASN A 94 2.55 -5.84 1.16
N VAL A 95 2.42 -7.13 1.45
CA VAL A 95 3.15 -7.81 2.51
C VAL A 95 3.73 -9.12 2.00
N SER A 96 4.93 -9.43 2.47
CA SER A 96 5.59 -10.73 2.31
C SER A 96 6.31 -11.10 3.61
N LEU A 97 6.47 -12.40 3.88
CA LEU A 97 7.26 -12.90 4.99
C LEU A 97 8.56 -13.52 4.46
N TRP A 98 9.64 -13.26 5.17
CA TRP A 98 10.96 -13.75 4.79
C TRP A 98 11.61 -14.52 5.92
N LYS A 99 12.25 -15.63 5.58
CA LYS A 99 13.06 -16.41 6.50
C LYS A 99 14.53 -16.09 6.24
N GLY A 100 15.18 -15.44 7.23
CA GLY A 100 16.53 -14.93 7.07
C GLY A 100 16.59 -13.77 6.07
N GLY A 101 17.81 -13.46 5.60
CA GLY A 101 18.05 -12.31 4.73
C GLY A 101 18.28 -11.02 5.50
N GLU A 102 18.80 -10.04 4.82
CA GLU A 102 19.14 -8.73 5.36
C GLU A 102 18.56 -7.64 4.44
N LEU A 103 17.82 -6.71 5.00
CA LEU A 103 17.37 -5.51 4.30
C LEU A 103 18.59 -4.63 4.04
N GLN A 104 18.88 -4.39 2.78
CA GLN A 104 19.95 -3.53 2.33
C GLN A 104 19.41 -2.40 1.47
N SER A 105 20.03 -1.24 1.61
CA SER A 105 19.78 -0.08 0.77
C SER A 105 20.97 0.15 -0.12
N THR A 106 20.79 -0.02 -1.42
CA THR A 106 21.86 0.17 -2.40
C THR A 106 21.63 1.46 -3.19
N PRO A 107 22.61 2.35 -3.27
CA PRO A 107 22.50 3.51 -4.14
C PRO A 107 22.35 3.07 -5.59
N ILE A 108 21.34 3.58 -6.27
CA ILE A 108 21.21 3.41 -7.73
C ILE A 108 21.98 4.55 -8.36
N GLY A 109 22.97 4.22 -9.19
CA GLY A 109 23.96 5.13 -9.78
C GLY A 109 23.44 6.24 -10.70
N ASN A 110 22.16 6.50 -10.74
CA ASN A 110 21.58 7.62 -11.45
C ASN A 110 21.27 8.76 -10.47
N LYS A 111 22.18 9.69 -10.36
CA LYS A 111 21.95 10.96 -9.64
C LYS A 111 20.86 11.75 -10.38
N ILE A 112 19.68 11.81 -9.79
CA ILE A 112 18.56 12.60 -10.35
C ILE A 112 18.78 14.10 -10.07
N LEU A 113 19.43 14.42 -8.95
CA LEU A 113 19.88 15.77 -8.58
C LEU A 113 21.27 15.70 -7.93
N PRO A 114 22.08 16.74 -8.03
CA PRO A 114 23.37 16.80 -7.33
C PRO A 114 23.15 16.62 -5.82
N GLY A 115 23.79 15.59 -5.23
CA GLY A 115 23.68 15.29 -3.81
C GLY A 115 22.58 14.31 -3.42
N MET A 116 21.73 13.84 -4.33
CA MET A 116 20.74 12.81 -4.09
C MET A 116 21.11 11.52 -4.81
N ASP A 117 21.51 10.52 -4.07
CA ASP A 117 21.62 9.16 -4.57
C ASP A 117 20.25 8.49 -4.41
N GLN A 118 19.72 7.93 -5.49
CA GLN A 118 18.53 7.11 -5.42
C GLN A 118 18.92 5.80 -4.73
N VAL A 119 18.24 5.50 -3.62
CA VAL A 119 18.49 4.30 -2.83
C VAL A 119 17.43 3.28 -3.16
N PHE A 120 17.82 2.05 -3.40
CA PHE A 120 16.91 0.94 -3.64
C PHE A 120 16.97 -0.06 -2.48
N THR A 121 15.89 -0.14 -1.70
CA THR A 121 15.79 -1.12 -0.62
C THR A 121 15.48 -2.49 -1.21
N HIS A 122 16.27 -3.49 -0.85
CA HIS A 122 16.07 -4.88 -1.26
C HIS A 122 16.50 -5.84 -0.15
N ILE A 123 16.05 -7.09 -0.22
CA ILE A 123 16.48 -8.14 0.68
C ILE A 123 17.61 -8.92 0.00
N LYS A 124 18.77 -8.96 0.64
CA LYS A 124 19.89 -9.77 0.20
C LYS A 124 19.89 -11.10 0.94
N GLY A 125 19.83 -12.19 0.19
CA GLY A 125 19.66 -13.53 0.75
C GLY A 125 18.28 -13.75 1.35
N GLY A 126 18.12 -14.84 2.09
CA GLY A 126 16.83 -15.21 2.68
C GLY A 126 15.88 -15.87 1.68
N GLU A 127 14.77 -16.35 2.21
CA GLU A 127 13.74 -17.08 1.48
C GLU A 127 12.40 -16.38 1.67
N ASN A 128 11.76 -16.00 0.56
CA ASN A 128 10.40 -15.47 0.60
C ASN A 128 9.41 -16.61 0.82
N MET A 129 8.79 -16.63 1.99
CA MET A 129 7.92 -17.73 2.44
C MET A 129 6.56 -17.75 1.73
N PHE A 130 6.23 -16.71 0.95
CA PHE A 130 4.99 -16.64 0.18
C PHE A 130 5.15 -17.14 -1.25
N MET A 131 6.38 -17.45 -1.68
CA MET A 131 6.61 -17.94 -3.03
C MET A 131 5.81 -19.22 -3.31
N PRO A 132 5.19 -19.31 -4.48
CA PRO A 132 4.52 -20.52 -4.93
C PRO A 132 5.50 -21.67 -5.18
N ASP A 133 5.01 -22.91 -5.14
CA ASP A 133 5.72 -24.03 -5.74
C ASP A 133 5.43 -24.03 -7.26
N PRO A 134 6.41 -23.72 -8.11
CA PRO A 134 6.19 -23.61 -9.56
C PRO A 134 5.83 -24.94 -10.21
N LYS A 135 6.02 -26.08 -9.51
CA LYS A 135 5.62 -27.41 -10.00
C LYS A 135 4.11 -27.67 -9.79
N ILE A 136 3.49 -26.93 -8.88
CA ILE A 136 2.06 -27.07 -8.55
C ILE A 136 1.28 -25.94 -9.23
N ASP A 137 1.66 -24.70 -8.94
CA ASP A 137 1.01 -23.50 -9.49
C ASP A 137 2.01 -22.32 -9.37
N ALA A 138 2.29 -21.66 -10.47
CA ALA A 138 3.26 -20.56 -10.52
C ALA A 138 2.77 -19.27 -9.84
N VAL A 139 1.51 -19.18 -9.45
CA VAL A 139 0.88 -17.98 -8.88
C VAL A 139 0.35 -18.20 -7.47
N LYS A 140 -0.14 -19.38 -7.17
CA LYS A 140 -0.75 -19.71 -5.87
C LYS A 140 0.27 -19.58 -4.74
N PRO A 141 0.03 -18.76 -3.71
CA PRO A 141 0.94 -18.67 -2.59
C PRO A 141 1.23 -20.03 -1.95
N GLY A 142 2.45 -20.23 -1.47
CA GLY A 142 2.82 -21.41 -0.71
C GLY A 142 2.02 -21.52 0.61
N PRO A 143 2.15 -22.62 1.35
CA PRO A 143 1.37 -22.87 2.56
C PRO A 143 1.44 -21.73 3.58
N VAL A 144 2.61 -21.13 3.77
CA VAL A 144 2.79 -19.96 4.66
C VAL A 144 1.94 -18.77 4.18
N GLY A 145 1.92 -18.50 2.88
CA GLY A 145 1.11 -17.43 2.31
C GLY A 145 -0.39 -17.71 2.47
N LEU A 146 -0.84 -18.95 2.22
CA LEU A 146 -2.24 -19.31 2.37
C LEU A 146 -2.71 -19.21 3.82
N HIS A 147 -1.95 -19.73 4.79
CA HIS A 147 -2.30 -19.59 6.21
C HIS A 147 -2.29 -18.13 6.66
N SER A 148 -1.39 -17.31 6.14
CA SER A 148 -1.37 -15.87 6.39
C SER A 148 -2.64 -15.18 5.84
N ILE A 149 -3.09 -15.54 4.64
CA ILE A 149 -4.38 -15.08 4.08
C ILE A 149 -5.54 -15.54 4.98
N GLY A 150 -5.56 -16.79 5.41
CA GLY A 150 -6.56 -17.33 6.34
C GLY A 150 -6.64 -16.51 7.63
N GLY A 151 -5.49 -16.14 8.20
CA GLY A 151 -5.41 -15.28 9.37
C GLY A 151 -5.99 -13.88 9.11
N LEU A 152 -5.66 -13.27 7.97
CA LEU A 152 -6.23 -11.96 7.59
C LEU A 152 -7.76 -12.01 7.47
N LEU A 153 -8.29 -13.06 6.82
CA LEU A 153 -9.74 -13.19 6.62
C LEU A 153 -10.47 -13.47 7.94
N LYS A 154 -9.94 -14.32 8.78
CA LYS A 154 -10.49 -14.59 10.13
C LYS A 154 -10.57 -13.33 10.97
N HIS A 155 -9.54 -12.50 10.94
CA HIS A 155 -9.46 -11.27 11.74
C HIS A 155 -9.92 -10.03 11.00
N LEU A 156 -10.48 -10.15 9.79
CA LEU A 156 -10.87 -9.02 8.96
C LEU A 156 -11.81 -8.01 9.66
N PRO A 157 -12.82 -8.43 10.47
CA PRO A 157 -13.65 -7.46 11.20
C PRO A 157 -12.82 -6.58 12.16
N ALA A 158 -11.89 -7.17 12.91
CA ALA A 158 -11.01 -6.43 13.81
C ALA A 158 -10.01 -5.56 13.05
N LEU A 159 -9.41 -6.09 11.98
CA LEU A 159 -8.49 -5.36 11.12
C LEU A 159 -9.19 -4.17 10.41
N THR A 160 -10.48 -4.29 10.11
CA THR A 160 -11.26 -3.19 9.54
C THR A 160 -11.36 -2.00 10.52
N CYS A 161 -11.46 -2.24 11.82
CA CYS A 161 -11.42 -1.16 12.82
C CYS A 161 -10.08 -0.39 12.81
N LEU A 162 -8.98 -1.07 12.51
CA LEU A 162 -7.65 -0.46 12.40
C LEU A 162 -7.41 0.20 11.04
N GLY A 163 -7.80 -0.48 9.98
CA GLY A 163 -7.54 -0.07 8.59
C GLY A 163 -8.55 0.91 8.03
N SER A 164 -9.76 0.96 8.59
CA SER A 164 -10.87 1.83 8.19
C SER A 164 -11.48 2.50 9.42
N PRO A 165 -10.72 3.37 10.13
CA PRO A 165 -11.03 3.76 11.51
C PRO A 165 -12.10 4.85 11.67
N THR A 166 -12.60 5.42 10.58
CA THR A 166 -13.53 6.55 10.63
C THR A 166 -14.88 6.22 10.00
N VAL A 167 -15.93 6.98 10.36
CA VAL A 167 -17.24 6.88 9.68
C VAL A 167 -17.09 7.11 8.17
N ASN A 168 -16.19 7.99 7.76
CA ASN A 168 -15.91 8.24 6.36
C ASN A 168 -15.27 7.03 5.67
N SER A 169 -14.52 6.21 6.39
CA SER A 169 -13.94 4.96 5.90
C SER A 169 -15.01 3.98 5.41
N TYR A 170 -16.10 3.85 6.16
CA TYR A 170 -17.21 2.97 5.78
C TYR A 170 -17.94 3.43 4.52
N ARG A 171 -17.94 4.74 4.22
CA ARG A 171 -18.47 5.24 2.94
C ARG A 171 -17.67 4.73 1.75
N ARG A 172 -16.35 4.53 1.91
CA ARG A 172 -15.51 3.89 0.88
C ARG A 172 -15.94 2.45 0.61
N LEU A 173 -16.22 1.68 1.66
CA LEU A 173 -16.62 0.28 1.55
C LEU A 173 -18.08 0.12 1.09
N TRP A 174 -18.93 1.12 1.36
CA TRP A 174 -20.35 1.11 1.00
C TRP A 174 -20.60 1.52 -0.45
N ASP A 175 -19.83 2.45 -1.00
CA ASP A 175 -20.00 2.95 -2.36
C ASP A 175 -19.40 1.95 -3.35
N THR A 176 -20.20 0.95 -3.72
CA THR A 176 -19.75 -0.18 -4.57
C THR A 176 -19.45 0.28 -5.99
N GLY A 177 -18.57 -0.47 -6.69
CA GLY A 177 -18.21 -0.18 -8.08
C GLY A 177 -16.96 0.70 -8.26
N PHE A 178 -16.33 1.14 -7.16
CA PHE A 178 -15.11 1.94 -7.19
C PHE A 178 -13.88 1.18 -6.66
N TRP A 179 -13.81 -0.13 -6.91
CA TRP A 179 -12.64 -1.00 -6.62
C TRP A 179 -12.27 -1.13 -5.14
N ALA A 180 -13.12 -0.64 -4.23
CA ALA A 180 -12.97 -0.90 -2.81
C ALA A 180 -13.44 -2.32 -2.47
N PRO A 181 -12.79 -3.04 -1.53
CA PRO A 181 -13.21 -4.37 -1.15
C PRO A 181 -14.50 -4.31 -0.34
N VAL A 182 -15.52 -5.02 -0.78
CA VAL A 182 -16.81 -5.15 -0.09
C VAL A 182 -17.03 -6.55 0.49
N TYR A 183 -16.20 -7.51 0.08
CA TYR A 183 -16.29 -8.91 0.49
C TYR A 183 -15.08 -9.30 1.34
N ALA A 184 -15.33 -10.06 2.40
CA ALA A 184 -14.33 -10.72 3.22
C ALA A 184 -13.81 -11.96 2.48
N ASP A 185 -13.05 -11.75 1.41
CA ASP A 185 -12.61 -12.77 0.49
C ASP A 185 -11.20 -12.49 -0.04
N TRP A 186 -10.63 -13.45 -0.72
CA TRP A 186 -9.34 -13.31 -1.39
C TRP A 186 -9.42 -13.80 -2.85
N GLY A 187 -8.47 -13.38 -3.66
CA GLY A 187 -8.43 -13.82 -5.05
C GLY A 187 -7.22 -13.30 -5.83
N TYR A 188 -7.00 -13.92 -6.98
CA TYR A 188 -5.95 -13.54 -7.92
C TYR A 188 -6.40 -12.34 -8.74
N GLN A 189 -5.56 -11.30 -8.77
CA GLN A 189 -5.81 -10.07 -9.56
C GLN A 189 -7.20 -9.44 -9.36
N ASN A 190 -7.91 -9.83 -8.31
CA ASN A 190 -9.26 -9.35 -8.02
C ASN A 190 -9.20 -8.15 -7.06
N ARG A 191 -9.58 -6.97 -7.55
CA ARG A 191 -9.58 -5.72 -6.77
C ARG A 191 -10.81 -5.55 -5.87
N THR A 192 -11.81 -6.42 -5.98
CA THR A 192 -13.01 -6.40 -5.13
C THR A 192 -12.85 -7.19 -3.84
N CYS A 193 -11.82 -8.04 -3.75
CA CYS A 193 -11.49 -8.81 -2.56
C CYS A 193 -10.72 -7.99 -1.53
N SER A 194 -10.87 -8.35 -0.27
CA SER A 194 -10.13 -7.77 0.86
C SER A 194 -8.65 -8.13 0.83
N VAL A 195 -8.32 -9.33 0.33
CA VAL A 195 -6.96 -9.79 0.13
C VAL A 195 -6.76 -10.18 -1.32
N ARG A 196 -5.79 -9.58 -1.98
CA ARG A 196 -5.47 -9.84 -3.38
C ARG A 196 -4.07 -10.43 -3.52
N VAL A 197 -3.95 -11.49 -4.29
CA VAL A 197 -2.66 -11.99 -4.78
C VAL A 197 -2.38 -11.29 -6.11
N SER A 198 -1.59 -10.22 -6.06
CA SER A 198 -1.27 -9.38 -7.22
C SER A 198 -0.02 -9.83 -7.98
N ALA A 199 0.87 -10.56 -7.30
CA ALA A 199 2.08 -11.17 -7.86
C ALA A 199 2.56 -12.30 -6.95
N PRO A 200 3.36 -13.24 -7.47
CA PRO A 200 4.00 -14.28 -6.66
C PRO A 200 4.82 -13.66 -5.51
N GLY A 201 4.80 -14.32 -4.36
CA GLY A 201 5.62 -13.94 -3.20
C GLY A 201 5.10 -12.77 -2.38
N ARG A 202 3.91 -12.23 -2.64
CA ARG A 202 3.29 -11.18 -1.84
C ARG A 202 1.76 -11.27 -1.84
N VAL A 203 1.16 -10.75 -0.79
CA VAL A 203 -0.27 -10.51 -0.70
C VAL A 203 -0.54 -9.02 -0.50
N GLU A 204 -1.61 -8.52 -1.07
CA GLU A 204 -2.07 -7.14 -0.95
C GLU A 204 -3.30 -7.10 -0.05
N TYR A 205 -3.17 -6.52 1.14
CA TYR A 205 -4.30 -6.23 2.02
C TYR A 205 -4.95 -4.93 1.58
N ARG A 206 -6.26 -4.96 1.28
CA ARG A 206 -6.97 -3.88 0.61
C ARG A 206 -8.02 -3.18 1.47
N SER A 207 -8.45 -3.80 2.59
CA SER A 207 -9.43 -3.23 3.53
C SER A 207 -8.80 -2.17 4.44
N VAL A 208 -7.98 -1.31 3.86
CA VAL A 208 -7.24 -0.25 4.53
C VAL A 208 -7.30 1.03 3.70
N ASP A 209 -7.52 2.15 4.34
CA ASP A 209 -7.60 3.46 3.70
C ASP A 209 -6.54 4.44 4.19
N SER A 210 -6.51 5.61 3.57
CA SER A 210 -5.48 6.61 3.82
C SER A 210 -5.57 7.30 5.19
N SER A 211 -6.61 7.07 5.99
CA SER A 211 -6.78 7.65 7.33
C SER A 211 -6.27 6.76 8.46
N HIS A 212 -5.89 5.51 8.17
CA HIS A 212 -5.45 4.55 9.18
C HIS A 212 -4.16 4.97 9.90
N ASN A 213 -3.93 4.38 11.08
CA ASN A 213 -2.65 4.45 11.77
C ASN A 213 -1.74 3.32 11.27
N PRO A 214 -0.59 3.63 10.59
CA PRO A 214 0.23 2.60 9.96
C PRO A 214 0.92 1.66 10.95
N TYR A 215 1.22 2.12 12.15
CA TYR A 215 1.83 1.28 13.20
C TYR A 215 0.83 0.25 13.71
N LEU A 216 -0.40 0.67 14.02
CA LEU A 216 -1.46 -0.24 14.46
C LEU A 216 -1.86 -1.22 13.36
N MET A 217 -1.91 -0.76 12.12
CA MET A 217 -2.23 -1.62 10.99
C MET A 217 -1.15 -2.68 10.76
N GLY A 218 0.12 -2.30 10.80
CA GLY A 218 1.25 -3.22 10.72
C GLY A 218 1.21 -4.27 11.83
N ALA A 219 1.00 -3.85 13.07
CA ALA A 219 0.85 -4.75 14.20
C ALA A 219 -0.33 -5.70 14.04
N GLY A 220 -1.48 -5.20 13.57
CA GLY A 220 -2.67 -6.01 13.31
C GLY A 220 -2.44 -7.08 12.25
N ILE A 221 -1.81 -6.73 11.13
CA ILE A 221 -1.47 -7.68 10.05
C ILE A 221 -0.54 -8.77 10.58
N LEU A 222 0.52 -8.41 11.31
CA LEU A 222 1.48 -9.37 11.85
C LEU A 222 0.82 -10.33 12.84
N ASN A 223 -0.06 -9.85 13.73
CA ASN A 223 -0.79 -10.72 14.66
C ASN A 223 -1.77 -11.64 13.91
N ALA A 224 -2.45 -11.15 12.88
CA ALA A 224 -3.32 -11.99 12.06
C ALA A 224 -2.52 -13.08 11.32
N PHE A 225 -1.33 -12.76 10.81
CA PHE A 225 -0.43 -13.75 10.22
C PHE A 225 0.02 -14.79 11.24
N ALA A 226 0.41 -14.37 12.44
CA ALA A 226 0.83 -15.30 13.50
C ALA A 226 -0.28 -16.30 13.84
N ASP A 227 -1.52 -15.82 14.09
CA ASP A 227 -2.66 -16.70 14.35
C ASP A 227 -2.95 -17.63 13.16
N GLY A 228 -2.87 -17.10 11.93
CA GLY A 228 -3.06 -17.90 10.72
C GLY A 228 -2.06 -19.02 10.57
N LEU A 229 -0.79 -18.76 10.88
CA LEU A 229 0.29 -19.73 10.82
C LEU A 229 0.22 -20.76 11.96
N ASP A 230 0.03 -20.30 13.20
CA ASP A 230 -0.02 -21.16 14.39
C ASP A 230 -1.18 -22.15 14.32
N ASN A 231 -2.33 -21.70 13.83
CA ASN A 231 -3.55 -22.52 13.73
C ASN A 231 -3.77 -23.10 12.32
N LYS A 232 -2.85 -22.90 11.37
CA LYS A 232 -2.92 -23.40 9.99
C LYS A 232 -4.27 -23.09 9.33
N ILE A 233 -4.71 -21.85 9.47
CA ILE A 233 -6.03 -21.44 9.00
C ILE A 233 -6.08 -21.50 7.47
N ASP A 234 -7.06 -22.24 6.95
CA ASP A 234 -7.33 -22.32 5.51
C ASP A 234 -8.13 -21.07 5.09
N PRO A 235 -7.72 -20.37 4.03
CA PRO A 235 -8.48 -19.22 3.54
C PRO A 235 -9.77 -19.59 2.78
N GLY A 236 -10.00 -20.86 2.46
CA GLY A 236 -11.13 -21.34 1.65
C GLY A 236 -10.79 -21.47 0.17
#